data_26a9876202cf204b923a77ad767c4c0b
#
_entry.id   26a9876202cf204b923a77ad767c4c0b
#
_cell.length_a   1.000
_cell.length_b   1.000
_cell.length_c   1.000
_cell.angle_alpha   90.00
_cell.angle_beta   90.00
_cell.angle_gamma   90.00
#
_symmetry.space_group_name_H-M   'P 1'
#
loop_
_entity.id
_entity.type
_entity.pdbx_description
1 polymer ?
#
loop_
_entity_poly.entity_id
_entity_poly.type
_entity_poly.pdbx_seq_one_letter_code
_entity_poly.pdbx_strand_id
1 'polypeptide(L)'
;LTIPAICWPSCRVASSASPHGHEDHIGAVPYLLKLKPDIPLIGTTFTLALVEAKCEEHKIKPFTHTIEAGDIEQLGPFETEFIAVNHSIPDSVAVCLRSAAGTVLHTGDFKLDQTPLDGRLTDLRHIGRLGAEGVDLFMADSTNADRPGFTAPERDIGPVLERHFANVAGKIVIASFASHVDRIQLPMAFRAAFSLPVEAREGNWLMKAGATSA
;
A
#
# COMPACT_ATOMS: atom_id res chain seq x y z
N LEU A 1 -1.65 -9.65 -4.42
CA LEU A 1 -2.80 -10.46 -4.87
C LEU A 1 -4.04 -9.57 -4.90
N THR A 2 -4.47 -9.16 -6.10
CA THR A 2 -5.79 -8.56 -6.29
C THR A 2 -6.81 -9.61 -5.89
N ILE A 3 -7.76 -9.30 -5.02
CA ILE A 3 -8.84 -10.22 -4.70
C ILE A 3 -9.86 -10.11 -5.85
N PRO A 4 -9.89 -11.05 -6.83
CA PRO A 4 -11.01 -11.11 -7.72
C PRO A 4 -12.18 -11.57 -6.87
N ALA A 5 -13.24 -10.78 -6.78
CA ALA A 5 -14.53 -11.29 -6.34
C ALA A 5 -14.95 -12.34 -7.39
N ILE A 6 -14.58 -13.59 -7.14
CA ILE A 6 -14.90 -14.71 -8.04
C ILE A 6 -16.40 -14.92 -7.96
N CYS A 7 -17.06 -14.57 -9.03
CA CYS A 7 -18.46 -14.88 -9.20
C CYS A 7 -18.61 -16.13 -10.06
N TRP A 8 -19.37 -17.08 -9.55
CA TRP A 8 -19.86 -18.26 -10.27
C TRP A 8 -20.59 -17.82 -11.56
N PRO A 9 -20.70 -18.66 -12.61
CA PRO A 9 -21.16 -18.26 -13.96
C PRO A 9 -22.49 -17.52 -14.09
N SER A 10 -23.30 -17.46 -13.04
CA SER A 10 -24.59 -16.77 -13.03
C SER A 10 -24.58 -15.39 -12.35
N CYS A 11 -23.50 -14.98 -11.73
CA CYS A 11 -23.39 -13.72 -11.01
C CYS A 11 -22.64 -12.67 -11.86
N ARG A 12 -23.32 -11.56 -12.16
CA ARG A 12 -22.81 -10.51 -13.08
C ARG A 12 -21.91 -9.46 -12.43
N VAL A 13 -21.61 -9.59 -11.16
CA VAL A 13 -20.78 -8.61 -10.47
C VAL A 13 -19.43 -9.23 -10.15
N ALA A 14 -18.46 -9.00 -11.01
CA ALA A 14 -17.08 -9.11 -10.63
C ALA A 14 -16.61 -7.70 -10.31
N SER A 15 -16.23 -7.44 -9.08
CA SER A 15 -15.46 -6.27 -8.68
C SER A 15 -14.06 -6.72 -8.29
N SER A 16 -13.08 -5.84 -8.44
CA SER A 16 -11.71 -6.11 -8.03
C SER A 16 -11.33 -5.10 -6.98
N ALA A 17 -11.06 -5.56 -5.76
CA ALA A 17 -10.56 -4.74 -4.68
C ALA A 17 -9.03 -4.88 -4.59
N SER A 18 -8.33 -3.74 -4.60
CA SER A 18 -6.88 -3.68 -4.41
C SER A 18 -6.58 -3.19 -3.00
N PRO A 19 -5.93 -4.03 -2.15
CA PRO A 19 -5.62 -3.66 -0.76
C PRO A 19 -4.68 -2.47 -0.66
N HIS A 20 -3.74 -2.35 -1.62
CA HIS A 20 -2.77 -1.26 -1.71
C HIS A 20 -2.14 -1.20 -3.11
N GLY A 21 -1.34 -0.16 -3.37
CA GLY A 21 -0.87 0.20 -4.70
C GLY A 21 0.52 -0.33 -5.11
N HIS A 22 1.06 -1.40 -4.50
CA HIS A 22 2.31 -1.99 -4.96
C HIS A 22 2.15 -2.73 -6.29
N GLU A 23 3.21 -2.79 -7.10
CA GLU A 23 3.21 -3.32 -8.46
C GLU A 23 2.77 -4.79 -8.52
N ASP A 24 3.14 -5.62 -7.57
CA ASP A 24 2.75 -7.02 -7.48
C ASP A 24 1.26 -7.23 -7.19
N HIS A 25 0.57 -6.16 -6.73
CA HIS A 25 -0.88 -6.15 -6.52
C HIS A 25 -1.64 -5.51 -7.67
N ILE A 26 -1.12 -4.44 -8.27
CA ILE A 26 -1.84 -3.68 -9.30
C ILE A 26 -1.33 -3.90 -10.72
N GLY A 27 -0.12 -4.42 -10.91
CA GLY A 27 0.51 -4.54 -12.23
C GLY A 27 -0.25 -5.39 -13.23
N ALA A 28 -1.05 -6.36 -12.77
CA ALA A 28 -1.90 -7.18 -13.63
C ALA A 28 -3.27 -6.57 -13.95
N VAL A 29 -3.67 -5.49 -13.30
CA VAL A 29 -4.99 -4.85 -13.46
C VAL A 29 -5.28 -4.46 -14.91
N PRO A 30 -4.37 -3.82 -15.68
CA PRO A 30 -4.65 -3.51 -17.08
C PRO A 30 -4.94 -4.73 -17.94
N TYR A 31 -4.31 -5.86 -17.64
CA TYR A 31 -4.55 -7.12 -18.38
C TYR A 31 -5.90 -7.73 -18.03
N LEU A 32 -6.30 -7.63 -16.74
CA LEU A 32 -7.66 -8.02 -16.33
C LEU A 32 -8.71 -7.18 -17.06
N LEU A 33 -8.52 -5.86 -17.13
CA LEU A 33 -9.45 -4.95 -17.81
C LEU A 33 -9.50 -5.16 -19.32
N LYS A 34 -8.43 -5.64 -19.96
CA LYS A 34 -8.49 -6.07 -21.37
C LYS A 34 -9.43 -7.25 -21.59
N LEU A 35 -9.57 -8.13 -20.60
CA LEU A 35 -10.46 -9.29 -20.66
C LEU A 35 -11.87 -8.95 -20.18
N LYS A 36 -11.99 -8.04 -19.24
CA LYS A 36 -13.24 -7.64 -18.57
C LYS A 36 -13.25 -6.13 -18.32
N PRO A 37 -13.54 -5.31 -19.36
CA PRO A 37 -13.39 -3.85 -19.29
C PRO A 37 -14.39 -3.16 -18.36
N ASP A 38 -15.47 -3.82 -18.00
CA ASP A 38 -16.57 -3.34 -17.18
C ASP A 38 -16.47 -3.72 -15.69
N ILE A 39 -15.37 -4.36 -15.26
CA ILE A 39 -15.14 -4.64 -13.84
C ILE A 39 -14.86 -3.33 -13.09
N PRO A 40 -15.64 -2.99 -12.06
CA PRO A 40 -15.31 -1.87 -11.19
C PRO A 40 -14.08 -2.21 -10.34
N LEU A 41 -13.14 -1.27 -10.27
CA LEU A 41 -11.97 -1.34 -9.42
C LEU A 41 -12.24 -0.56 -8.13
N ILE A 42 -12.04 -1.22 -7.00
CA ILE A 42 -12.32 -0.66 -5.68
C ILE A 42 -11.00 -0.54 -4.91
N GLY A 43 -10.80 0.60 -4.29
CA GLY A 43 -9.60 0.86 -3.51
C GLY A 43 -9.59 2.24 -2.89
N THR A 44 -8.58 2.50 -2.10
CA THR A 44 -8.35 3.83 -1.52
C THR A 44 -7.87 4.82 -2.59
N THR A 45 -7.99 6.10 -2.30
CA THR A 45 -7.64 7.18 -3.24
C THR A 45 -6.22 7.02 -3.79
N PHE A 46 -5.24 6.76 -2.93
CA PHE A 46 -3.86 6.61 -3.37
C PHE A 46 -3.64 5.35 -4.23
N THR A 47 -4.23 4.23 -3.82
CA THR A 47 -4.18 2.97 -4.58
C THR A 47 -4.78 3.13 -5.97
N LEU A 48 -5.95 3.75 -6.07
CA LEU A 48 -6.63 3.96 -7.35
C LEU A 48 -5.87 4.93 -8.25
N ALA A 49 -5.22 5.97 -7.72
CA ALA A 49 -4.39 6.87 -8.50
C ALA A 49 -3.22 6.11 -9.18
N LEU A 50 -2.59 5.18 -8.47
CA LEU A 50 -1.54 4.33 -9.06
C LEU A 50 -2.09 3.36 -10.11
N VAL A 51 -3.26 2.78 -9.85
CA VAL A 51 -3.97 1.91 -10.80
C VAL A 51 -4.35 2.67 -12.07
N GLU A 52 -4.87 3.89 -11.94
CA GLU A 52 -5.24 4.74 -13.07
C GLU A 52 -4.01 5.10 -13.91
N ALA A 53 -2.90 5.51 -13.28
CA ALA A 53 -1.64 5.77 -13.98
C ALA A 53 -1.15 4.55 -14.75
N LYS A 54 -1.24 3.35 -14.14
CA LYS A 54 -0.89 2.09 -14.79
C LYS A 54 -1.81 1.75 -15.96
N CYS A 55 -3.10 1.99 -15.81
CA CYS A 55 -4.07 1.80 -16.89
C CYS A 55 -3.86 2.78 -18.06
N GLU A 56 -3.44 4.01 -17.78
CA GLU A 56 -3.13 5.02 -18.79
C GLU A 56 -1.97 4.58 -19.70
N GLU A 57 -0.93 3.94 -19.17
CA GLU A 57 0.15 3.34 -19.96
C GLU A 57 -0.39 2.35 -21.02
N HIS A 58 -1.48 1.68 -20.69
CA HIS A 58 -2.18 0.73 -21.57
C HIS A 58 -3.33 1.33 -22.37
N LYS A 59 -3.57 2.66 -22.28
CA LYS A 59 -4.69 3.38 -22.91
C LYS A 59 -6.06 2.83 -22.50
N ILE A 60 -6.18 2.42 -21.25
CA ILE A 60 -7.42 1.92 -20.64
C ILE A 60 -7.93 2.97 -19.65
N LYS A 61 -9.21 3.30 -19.74
CA LYS A 61 -9.88 4.11 -18.72
C LYS A 61 -10.65 3.17 -17.80
N PRO A 62 -10.17 2.96 -16.55
CA PRO A 62 -10.86 2.08 -15.61
C PRO A 62 -12.15 2.74 -15.07
N PHE A 63 -13.08 1.93 -14.62
CA PHE A 63 -14.18 2.36 -13.78
C PHE A 63 -13.77 2.15 -12.32
N THR A 64 -13.57 3.25 -11.59
CA THR A 64 -13.04 3.23 -10.21
C THR A 64 -14.12 3.61 -9.20
N HIS A 65 -14.09 3.01 -8.03
CA HIS A 65 -14.90 3.32 -6.86
C HIS A 65 -13.98 3.49 -5.65
N THR A 66 -13.94 4.70 -5.13
CA THR A 66 -13.04 5.04 -4.01
C THR A 66 -13.72 4.71 -2.68
N ILE A 67 -12.94 4.09 -1.80
CA ILE A 67 -13.32 3.78 -0.41
C ILE A 67 -12.29 4.34 0.57
N GLU A 68 -12.68 4.43 1.81
CA GLU A 68 -11.80 4.73 2.93
C GLU A 68 -11.73 3.55 3.90
N ALA A 69 -10.67 3.50 4.72
CA ALA A 69 -10.59 2.53 5.80
C ALA A 69 -11.73 2.77 6.80
N GLY A 70 -12.48 1.74 7.13
CA GLY A 70 -13.69 1.78 7.93
C GLY A 70 -14.98 1.68 7.13
N ASP A 71 -14.93 1.84 5.80
CA ASP A 71 -16.10 1.69 4.95
C ASP A 71 -16.57 0.24 4.89
N ILE A 72 -17.89 0.10 4.72
CA ILE A 72 -18.56 -1.18 4.48
C ILE A 72 -19.39 -1.04 3.21
N GLU A 73 -19.08 -1.86 2.22
CA GLU A 73 -19.71 -1.83 0.90
C GLU A 73 -20.41 -3.13 0.58
N GLN A 74 -21.57 -3.05 -0.08
CA GLN A 74 -22.25 -4.22 -0.59
C GLN A 74 -21.78 -4.52 -2.01
N LEU A 75 -20.90 -5.50 -2.17
CA LEU A 75 -20.34 -5.90 -3.46
C LEU A 75 -20.98 -7.21 -3.95
N GLY A 76 -22.08 -7.08 -4.63
CA GLY A 76 -22.90 -8.24 -5.01
C GLY A 76 -23.41 -9.00 -3.78
N PRO A 77 -23.10 -10.31 -3.63
CA PRO A 77 -23.52 -11.09 -2.47
C PRO A 77 -22.65 -10.88 -1.23
N PHE A 78 -21.59 -10.07 -1.33
CA PHE A 78 -20.61 -9.87 -0.26
C PHE A 78 -20.81 -8.52 0.42
N GLU A 79 -20.95 -8.54 1.73
CA GLU A 79 -20.69 -7.37 2.57
C GLU A 79 -19.17 -7.30 2.73
N THR A 80 -18.59 -6.20 2.29
CA THR A 80 -17.14 -6.01 2.22
C THR A 80 -16.73 -4.86 3.12
N GLU A 81 -15.88 -5.13 4.10
CA GLU A 81 -15.39 -4.17 5.07
C GLU A 81 -13.90 -3.93 4.85
N PHE A 82 -13.49 -2.66 4.84
CA PHE A 82 -12.11 -2.23 4.61
C PHE A 82 -11.49 -1.74 5.91
N ILE A 83 -10.38 -2.35 6.33
CA ILE A 83 -9.80 -2.16 7.66
C ILE A 83 -8.40 -1.57 7.50
N ALA A 84 -8.09 -0.49 8.21
CA ALA A 84 -6.77 0.12 8.16
C ALA A 84 -5.66 -0.84 8.57
N VAL A 85 -4.60 -0.93 7.76
CA VAL A 85 -3.36 -1.64 8.10
C VAL A 85 -2.15 -0.79 7.76
N ASN A 86 -1.08 -0.92 8.55
CA ASN A 86 0.20 -0.34 8.18
C ASN A 86 0.87 -1.17 7.08
N HIS A 87 1.49 -0.49 6.14
CA HIS A 87 2.40 -1.09 5.19
C HIS A 87 3.49 -0.07 4.80
N SER A 88 4.31 -0.38 3.80
CA SER A 88 5.35 0.54 3.28
C SER A 88 4.81 1.58 2.29
N ILE A 89 3.52 1.58 2.06
CA ILE A 89 2.80 2.48 1.16
C ILE A 89 1.55 3.01 1.88
N PRO A 90 1.17 4.28 1.70
CA PRO A 90 -0.01 4.86 2.33
C PRO A 90 -1.31 4.15 1.93
N ASP A 91 -2.34 4.35 2.76
CA ASP A 91 -3.72 3.95 2.51
C ASP A 91 -3.95 2.44 2.32
N SER A 92 -3.06 1.60 2.86
CA SER A 92 -3.23 0.15 2.82
C SER A 92 -4.41 -0.31 3.68
N VAL A 93 -5.16 -1.31 3.18
CA VAL A 93 -6.32 -1.89 3.87
C VAL A 93 -6.29 -3.41 3.86
N ALA A 94 -6.76 -4.01 4.94
CA ALA A 94 -7.24 -5.38 4.92
C ALA A 94 -8.69 -5.41 4.45
N VAL A 95 -9.14 -6.55 3.95
CA VAL A 95 -10.49 -6.74 3.41
C VAL A 95 -11.18 -7.89 4.14
N CYS A 96 -12.32 -7.62 4.75
CA CYS A 96 -13.19 -8.63 5.31
C CYS A 96 -14.41 -8.80 4.40
N LEU A 97 -14.66 -10.03 3.94
CA LEU A 97 -15.79 -10.40 3.11
C LEU A 97 -16.74 -11.28 3.91
N ARG A 98 -17.99 -10.85 4.04
CA ARG A 98 -19.06 -11.65 4.65
C ARG A 98 -20.07 -12.08 3.60
N SER A 99 -20.50 -13.32 3.67
CA SER A 99 -21.54 -13.88 2.82
C SER A 99 -22.31 -14.97 3.56
N ALA A 100 -23.33 -15.53 2.92
CA ALA A 100 -24.05 -16.70 3.46
C ALA A 100 -23.14 -17.95 3.60
N ALA A 101 -21.99 -17.98 2.93
CA ALA A 101 -21.03 -19.10 3.01
C ALA A 101 -20.01 -18.95 4.13
N GLY A 102 -19.93 -17.78 4.76
CA GLY A 102 -19.00 -17.50 5.84
C GLY A 102 -18.25 -16.17 5.69
N THR A 103 -17.30 -15.96 6.58
CA THR A 103 -16.47 -14.76 6.71
C THR A 103 -15.04 -15.05 6.29
N VAL A 104 -14.51 -14.25 5.37
CA VAL A 104 -13.10 -14.29 4.93
C VAL A 104 -12.41 -13.00 5.35
N LEU A 105 -11.29 -13.09 6.02
CA LEU A 105 -10.42 -11.95 6.31
C LEU A 105 -9.10 -12.09 5.55
N HIS A 106 -8.84 -11.14 4.64
CA HIS A 106 -7.57 -11.02 3.93
C HIS A 106 -6.83 -9.79 4.41
N THR A 107 -5.63 -9.95 4.95
CA THR A 107 -4.89 -8.85 5.57
C THR A 107 -4.34 -7.82 4.56
N GLY A 108 -4.24 -8.17 3.28
CA GLY A 108 -3.30 -7.48 2.40
C GLY A 108 -1.87 -7.69 2.92
N ASP A 109 -0.94 -6.89 2.41
CA ASP A 109 0.39 -6.82 3.00
C ASP A 109 0.35 -5.87 4.19
N PHE A 110 0.93 -6.29 5.30
CA PHE A 110 0.86 -5.50 6.52
C PHE A 110 2.13 -5.60 7.36
N LYS A 111 2.32 -4.63 8.24
CA LYS A 111 3.24 -4.68 9.38
C LYS A 111 2.54 -4.10 10.61
N LEU A 112 3.02 -4.45 11.80
CA LEU A 112 2.52 -3.89 13.05
C LEU A 112 3.47 -2.81 13.56
N ASP A 113 3.51 -1.67 12.85
CA ASP A 113 4.28 -0.51 13.26
C ASP A 113 3.44 0.32 14.25
N GLN A 114 3.94 0.50 15.47
CA GLN A 114 3.26 1.27 16.51
C GLN A 114 3.59 2.77 16.45
N THR A 115 4.51 3.16 15.56
CA THR A 115 4.95 4.54 15.39
C THR A 115 5.14 4.88 13.91
N PRO A 116 4.10 4.66 13.09
CA PRO A 116 4.19 4.90 11.64
C PRO A 116 4.38 6.39 11.36
N LEU A 117 5.01 6.70 10.22
CA LEU A 117 5.33 8.09 9.85
C LEU A 117 4.08 8.93 9.55
N ASP A 118 3.07 8.31 8.98
CA ASP A 118 1.78 8.95 8.67
C ASP A 118 0.80 9.01 9.85
N GLY A 119 1.15 8.38 10.99
CA GLY A 119 0.33 8.30 12.19
C GLY A 119 -0.84 7.30 12.10
N ARG A 120 -1.01 6.57 10.99
CA ARG A 120 -2.08 5.58 10.83
C ARG A 120 -1.66 4.23 11.40
N LEU A 121 -2.34 3.81 12.44
CA LEU A 121 -2.12 2.49 13.06
C LEU A 121 -2.97 1.42 12.39
N THR A 122 -2.46 0.19 12.38
CA THR A 122 -3.29 -0.99 12.09
C THR A 122 -4.43 -1.07 13.11
N ASP A 123 -5.67 -1.18 12.63
CA ASP A 123 -6.85 -1.26 13.50
C ASP A 123 -6.98 -2.67 14.12
N LEU A 124 -6.09 -2.94 15.08
CA LEU A 124 -6.09 -4.20 15.84
C LEU A 124 -7.38 -4.40 16.65
N ARG A 125 -8.04 -3.32 17.06
CA ARG A 125 -9.31 -3.41 17.77
C ARG A 125 -10.39 -4.03 16.88
N HIS A 126 -10.44 -3.56 15.63
CA HIS A 126 -11.39 -4.06 14.65
C HIS A 126 -11.09 -5.53 14.30
N ILE A 127 -9.82 -5.85 14.01
CA ILE A 127 -9.37 -7.22 13.74
C ILE A 127 -9.71 -8.15 14.92
N GLY A 128 -9.48 -7.68 16.17
CA GLY A 128 -9.84 -8.43 17.37
C GLY A 128 -11.34 -8.70 17.51
N ARG A 129 -12.18 -7.73 17.10
CA ARG A 129 -13.65 -7.90 17.04
C ARG A 129 -14.04 -8.98 16.05
N LEU A 130 -13.48 -8.94 14.83
CA LEU A 130 -13.73 -9.96 13.80
C LEU A 130 -13.31 -11.35 14.26
N GLY A 131 -12.16 -11.46 14.94
CA GLY A 131 -11.71 -12.70 15.54
C GLY A 131 -12.68 -13.24 16.60
N ALA A 132 -13.30 -12.37 17.40
CA ALA A 132 -14.31 -12.75 18.41
C ALA A 132 -15.66 -13.14 17.76
N GLU A 133 -16.04 -12.50 16.67
CA GLU A 133 -17.22 -12.84 15.87
C GLU A 133 -17.09 -14.18 15.14
N GLY A 134 -15.86 -14.53 14.76
CA GLY A 134 -15.51 -15.73 14.01
C GLY A 134 -15.14 -15.43 12.57
N VAL A 135 -14.01 -15.98 12.13
CA VAL A 135 -13.50 -15.91 10.75
C VAL A 135 -13.31 -17.32 10.24
N ASP A 136 -14.01 -17.68 9.17
CA ASP A 136 -13.97 -19.02 8.60
C ASP A 136 -12.70 -19.26 7.77
N LEU A 137 -12.21 -18.20 7.09
CA LEU A 137 -10.95 -18.25 6.33
C LEU A 137 -10.11 -17.00 6.61
N PHE A 138 -8.93 -17.21 7.16
CA PHE A 138 -7.94 -16.17 7.39
C PHE A 138 -6.80 -16.28 6.38
N MET A 139 -6.63 -15.26 5.55
CA MET A 139 -5.59 -15.14 4.53
C MET A 139 -4.62 -14.04 4.96
N ALA A 140 -3.50 -14.44 5.57
CA ALA A 140 -2.54 -13.51 6.13
C ALA A 140 -1.27 -13.40 5.26
N ASP A 141 -0.74 -12.18 5.13
CA ASP A 141 0.63 -11.97 4.70
C ASP A 141 1.59 -12.72 5.63
N SER A 142 2.49 -13.47 5.04
CA SER A 142 3.48 -14.27 5.76
C SER A 142 4.93 -13.92 5.37
N THR A 143 5.13 -12.77 4.78
CA THR A 143 6.46 -12.26 4.43
C THR A 143 7.33 -12.16 5.68
N ASN A 144 8.52 -12.78 5.64
CA ASN A 144 9.44 -12.91 6.79
C ASN A 144 8.89 -13.70 8.00
N ALA A 145 7.83 -14.48 7.87
CA ALA A 145 7.30 -15.30 8.97
C ALA A 145 8.30 -16.34 9.53
N ASP A 146 9.30 -16.70 8.74
CA ASP A 146 10.41 -17.59 9.09
C ASP A 146 11.57 -16.90 9.81
N ARG A 147 11.56 -15.57 9.91
CA ARG A 147 12.63 -14.77 10.53
C ARG A 147 12.29 -14.43 11.97
N PRO A 148 13.13 -14.79 12.94
CA PRO A 148 12.92 -14.40 14.33
C PRO A 148 13.15 -12.90 14.52
N GLY A 149 12.41 -12.27 15.45
CA GLY A 149 12.57 -10.87 15.83
C GLY A 149 11.40 -9.99 15.42
N PHE A 150 11.65 -8.70 15.34
CA PHE A 150 10.67 -7.68 15.02
C PHE A 150 11.13 -6.84 13.84
N THR A 151 10.20 -6.42 13.00
CA THR A 151 10.47 -5.38 12.00
C THR A 151 10.56 -4.03 12.73
N ALA A 152 11.70 -3.34 12.56
CA ALA A 152 11.89 -2.02 13.17
C ALA A 152 10.87 -1.01 12.62
N PRO A 153 10.41 -0.06 13.45
CA PRO A 153 9.56 1.03 12.99
C PRO A 153 10.21 1.85 11.87
N GLU A 154 9.40 2.32 10.93
CA GLU A 154 9.90 3.13 9.80
C GLU A 154 10.57 4.43 10.27
N ARG A 155 10.12 5.00 11.38
CA ARG A 155 10.72 6.20 11.99
C ARG A 155 12.18 6.03 12.41
N ASP A 156 12.62 4.81 12.72
CA ASP A 156 13.99 4.54 13.17
C ASP A 156 15.02 4.74 12.05
N ILE A 157 14.57 4.75 10.80
CA ILE A 157 15.39 5.04 9.63
C ILE A 157 15.83 6.52 9.62
N GLY A 158 14.98 7.42 10.12
CA GLY A 158 15.23 8.85 10.14
C GLY A 158 16.60 9.23 10.75
N PRO A 159 16.86 8.91 12.02
CA PRO A 159 18.15 9.22 12.68
C PRO A 159 19.37 8.60 12.00
N VAL A 160 19.20 7.44 11.35
CA VAL A 160 20.27 6.80 10.59
C VAL A 160 20.62 7.61 9.34
N LEU A 161 19.59 8.01 8.59
CA LEU A 161 19.77 8.87 7.41
C LEU A 161 20.37 10.21 7.80
N GLU A 162 19.83 10.87 8.84
CA GLU A 162 20.33 12.16 9.33
C GLU A 162 21.82 12.11 9.63
N ARG A 163 22.30 11.07 10.33
CA ARG A 163 23.71 10.87 10.62
C ARG A 163 24.55 10.71 9.36
N HIS A 164 24.06 9.99 8.36
CA HIS A 164 24.74 9.87 7.07
C HIS A 164 24.77 11.19 6.33
N PHE A 165 23.68 11.94 6.29
CA PHE A 165 23.63 13.25 5.64
C PHE A 165 24.58 14.26 6.28
N ALA A 166 24.67 14.26 7.62
CA ALA A 166 25.52 15.19 8.36
C ALA A 166 27.04 14.92 8.19
N ASN A 167 27.43 13.68 7.89
CA ASN A 167 28.84 13.27 7.92
C ASN A 167 29.45 13.03 6.53
N VAL A 168 28.67 13.11 5.45
CA VAL A 168 29.18 12.85 4.09
C VAL A 168 29.64 14.14 3.42
N ALA A 169 30.90 14.19 3.02
CA ALA A 169 31.47 15.31 2.27
C ALA A 169 31.25 15.23 0.75
N GLY A 170 30.60 14.20 0.27
CA GLY A 170 30.39 13.90 -1.15
C GLY A 170 28.92 13.78 -1.56
N LYS A 171 28.67 13.02 -2.62
CA LYS A 171 27.33 12.72 -3.09
C LYS A 171 26.69 11.62 -2.25
N ILE A 172 25.41 11.77 -1.94
CA ILE A 172 24.57 10.71 -1.37
C ILE A 172 23.69 10.18 -2.50
N VAL A 173 23.73 8.88 -2.72
CA VAL A 173 22.85 8.18 -3.66
C VAL A 173 21.89 7.33 -2.85
N ILE A 174 20.59 7.55 -3.03
CA ILE A 174 19.55 6.77 -2.38
C ILE A 174 18.78 6.02 -3.45
N ALA A 175 18.75 4.69 -3.33
CA ALA A 175 17.92 3.83 -4.14
C ALA A 175 16.75 3.33 -3.27
N SER A 176 15.54 3.51 -3.75
CA SER A 176 14.32 3.02 -3.10
C SER A 176 13.31 2.64 -4.16
N PHE A 177 12.39 1.74 -3.85
CA PHE A 177 11.22 1.53 -4.70
C PHE A 177 10.41 2.82 -4.76
N ALA A 178 9.91 3.17 -5.95
CA ALA A 178 9.10 4.37 -6.14
C ALA A 178 7.80 4.37 -5.31
N SER A 179 7.27 3.17 -5.05
CA SER A 179 6.09 2.95 -4.23
C SER A 179 6.31 3.11 -2.71
N HIS A 180 7.56 3.16 -2.24
CA HIS A 180 7.90 3.43 -0.84
C HIS A 180 7.84 4.94 -0.54
N VAL A 181 6.64 5.49 -0.53
CA VAL A 181 6.42 6.94 -0.38
C VAL A 181 7.01 7.48 0.91
N ASP A 182 6.81 6.80 2.02
CA ASP A 182 7.33 7.19 3.33
C ASP A 182 8.87 7.26 3.35
N ARG A 183 9.54 6.33 2.68
CA ARG A 183 11.01 6.36 2.53
C ARG A 183 11.50 7.46 1.61
N ILE A 184 10.68 7.92 0.68
CA ILE A 184 11.00 9.06 -0.17
C ILE A 184 10.82 10.36 0.61
N GLN A 185 9.80 10.46 1.47
CA GLN A 185 9.54 11.64 2.29
C GLN A 185 10.68 11.94 3.26
N LEU A 186 11.26 10.92 3.89
CA LEU A 186 12.39 11.10 4.83
C LEU A 186 13.59 11.81 4.20
N PRO A 187 14.20 11.31 3.10
CA PRO A 187 15.29 12.01 2.42
C PRO A 187 14.90 13.40 1.94
N MET A 188 13.66 13.62 1.52
CA MET A 188 13.19 14.93 1.07
C MET A 188 13.10 15.93 2.24
N ALA A 189 12.70 15.47 3.43
CA ALA A 189 12.71 16.29 4.64
C ALA A 189 14.14 16.68 5.03
N PHE A 190 15.10 15.74 4.98
CA PHE A 190 16.51 16.03 5.24
C PHE A 190 17.12 16.95 4.18
N ARG A 191 16.74 16.78 2.91
CA ARG A 191 17.13 17.74 1.86
C ARG A 191 16.78 19.17 2.25
N ALA A 192 15.56 19.41 2.71
CA ALA A 192 15.13 20.73 3.14
C ALA A 192 15.94 21.24 4.35
N ALA A 193 16.17 20.37 5.34
CA ALA A 193 16.93 20.70 6.55
C ALA A 193 18.40 21.02 6.27
N PHE A 194 19.03 20.32 5.31
CA PHE A 194 20.45 20.51 4.96
C PHE A 194 20.67 21.34 3.69
N SER A 195 19.62 21.93 3.11
CA SER A 195 19.68 22.74 1.87
C SER A 195 20.39 22.05 0.70
N LEU A 196 20.18 20.74 0.54
CA LEU A 196 20.85 19.95 -0.48
C LEU A 196 20.14 20.01 -1.84
N PRO A 197 20.84 20.21 -2.97
CA PRO A 197 20.25 20.05 -4.28
C PRO A 197 19.93 18.57 -4.55
N VAL A 198 18.77 18.31 -5.17
CA VAL A 198 18.31 16.96 -5.53
C VAL A 198 18.12 16.86 -7.03
N GLU A 199 18.65 15.80 -7.62
CA GLU A 199 18.35 15.37 -8.98
C GLU A 199 17.61 14.03 -8.91
N ALA A 200 16.39 13.98 -9.47
CA ALA A 200 15.66 12.75 -9.65
C ALA A 200 15.99 12.16 -11.03
N ARG A 201 16.27 10.87 -11.10
CA ARG A 201 16.42 10.13 -12.35
C ARG A 201 15.66 8.82 -12.23
N GLU A 202 14.82 8.51 -13.19
CA GLU A 202 14.07 7.26 -13.39
C GLU A 202 14.16 6.25 -12.22
N GLY A 203 13.32 6.42 -11.22
CA GLY A 203 13.24 5.53 -10.05
C GLY A 203 14.36 5.67 -9.01
N ASN A 204 15.35 6.55 -9.22
CA ASN A 204 16.42 6.81 -8.27
C ASN A 204 16.57 8.30 -7.96
N TRP A 205 16.81 8.63 -6.71
CA TRP A 205 17.04 10.00 -6.25
C TRP A 205 18.51 10.22 -5.99
N LEU A 206 19.09 11.20 -6.68
CA LEU A 206 20.49 11.61 -6.45
C LEU A 206 20.48 12.92 -5.64
N MET A 207 21.04 12.88 -4.45
CA MET A 207 21.27 14.08 -3.64
C MET A 207 22.74 14.43 -3.65
N LYS A 208 23.06 15.71 -3.92
CA LYS A 208 24.41 16.24 -3.79
C LYS A 208 24.52 16.98 -2.46
N ALA A 209 25.38 16.51 -1.56
CA ALA A 209 25.86 17.34 -0.47
C ALA A 209 26.77 18.40 -1.07
N GLY A 210 26.29 19.64 -1.16
CA GLY A 210 27.11 20.77 -1.53
C GLY A 210 27.80 21.32 -0.29
N ALA A 211 29.13 21.33 -0.25
CA ALA A 211 29.80 22.23 0.65
C ALA A 211 29.45 23.67 0.21
N THR A 212 28.67 24.37 1.02
CA THR A 212 28.61 25.83 0.92
C THR A 212 29.96 26.33 1.31
N SER A 213 30.82 26.63 0.32
CA SER A 213 32.01 27.47 0.56
C SER A 213 31.49 28.82 1.03
N ALA A 214 31.93 29.18 2.24
CA ALA A 214 31.79 30.50 2.80
C ALA A 214 32.48 31.55 1.92
#